data_6461114688f7ca08b15f95198d0fdcee
#
_entry.id   6461114688f7ca08b15f95198d0fdcee
#
_cell.length_a   1.000
_cell.length_b   1.000
_cell.length_c   1.000
_cell.angle_alpha   90.00
_cell.angle_beta   90.00
_cell.angle_gamma   90.00
#
_symmetry.space_group_name_H-M   'P 1'
#
loop_
_entity.id
_entity.type
_entity.pdbx_description
1 polymer ?
#
loop_
_entity_poly.entity_id
_entity_poly.type
_entity_poly.pdbx_seq_one_letter_code
_entity_poly.pdbx_strand_id
1 'polypeptide(L)'
;MSKQYAGETCVLAYSGGLDTSVAVAWLREALGFEVVTCTGDLGATGDLDTVQRKAIASGARKAIVQDARDIFLRYFVWPALQAGALYEDRYPLATALGRPLLAKLLVDAARAENARFVAHGCTGKGNDQVRFDLAVGALAPDLTVIAPMRGGMNMTRDEEIDYAKKHDIPVDATKKSPYSVDMNLWGRSIEAGVLEDPWGAPPRDVFQWTVDPEEAPAKPHEVEIGFEEGVPVTLDGAKVESVDLVQRLNELAGKHGVGRIDMVEDRLVGIKSREIYEAPAAVLLHQAHRALESLVLTKESLRFKAQVGREYAELVYNGPWFSAHHQDLAAYVRSTQRFVTGEVRVRLERGTATVVGRRSPHSLYSTSLATYGKGDAFDHRASEGFIRVFGLPLRTQARTQALWGEGSEASLDIPRKALSAPTKAGRTKRKK
;
A
#
# COMPACT_ATOMS: atom_id res chain seq x y z
N MET A 1 13.62 45.07 -6.62
CA MET A 1 12.23 44.68 -6.84
C MET A 1 11.69 44.16 -5.49
N SER A 2 10.52 44.63 -5.05
CA SER A 2 9.90 44.09 -3.84
C SER A 2 9.59 42.61 -4.08
N LYS A 3 9.96 41.74 -3.13
CA LYS A 3 9.64 40.31 -3.21
C LYS A 3 8.11 40.14 -3.12
N GLN A 4 7.56 39.25 -3.93
CA GLN A 4 6.10 39.11 -4.13
C GLN A 4 5.32 38.87 -2.81
N TYR A 5 5.94 38.15 -1.87
CA TYR A 5 5.33 37.74 -0.60
C TYR A 5 6.14 38.18 0.64
N ALA A 6 6.75 39.37 0.55
CA ALA A 6 7.60 39.89 1.63
C ALA A 6 6.85 39.96 2.98
N GLY A 7 7.33 39.24 3.98
CA GLY A 7 6.77 39.19 5.33
C GLY A 7 5.58 38.22 5.52
N GLU A 8 5.13 37.55 4.46
CA GLU A 8 4.13 36.49 4.58
C GLU A 8 4.77 35.19 5.09
N THR A 9 4.02 34.44 5.92
CA THR A 9 4.47 33.13 6.40
C THR A 9 4.04 32.04 5.42
N CYS A 10 4.98 31.13 5.07
CA CYS A 10 4.73 29.92 4.32
C CYS A 10 5.16 28.69 5.13
N VAL A 11 4.29 27.69 5.28
CA VAL A 11 4.63 26.43 5.94
C VAL A 11 4.99 25.41 4.90
N LEU A 12 6.24 24.90 4.94
CA LEU A 12 6.78 23.94 3.99
C LEU A 12 6.75 22.51 4.56
N ALA A 13 6.16 21.57 3.83
CA ALA A 13 6.34 20.14 4.10
C ALA A 13 7.82 19.78 3.90
N TYR A 14 8.50 19.38 4.96
CA TYR A 14 9.95 19.25 5.02
C TYR A 14 10.37 17.81 5.35
N SER A 15 11.20 17.22 4.50
CA SER A 15 11.72 15.86 4.67
C SER A 15 13.15 15.79 5.23
N GLY A 16 13.87 16.92 5.27
CA GLY A 16 15.29 16.94 5.60
C GLY A 16 16.23 16.57 4.45
N GLY A 17 15.68 16.27 3.26
CA GLY A 17 16.44 16.02 2.04
C GLY A 17 16.94 17.27 1.34
N LEU A 18 17.73 17.07 0.25
CA LEU A 18 18.31 18.16 -0.55
C LEU A 18 17.24 19.13 -1.06
N ASP A 19 16.26 18.61 -1.82
CA ASP A 19 15.23 19.40 -2.51
C ASP A 19 14.45 20.30 -1.54
N THR A 20 14.02 19.75 -0.41
CA THR A 20 13.26 20.54 0.59
C THR A 20 14.14 21.52 1.36
N SER A 21 15.43 21.21 1.58
CA SER A 21 16.37 22.14 2.22
C SER A 21 16.71 23.32 1.30
N VAL A 22 16.91 23.08 0.01
CA VAL A 22 17.06 24.13 -1.01
C VAL A 22 15.78 24.95 -1.13
N ALA A 23 14.60 24.30 -1.09
CA ALA A 23 13.31 24.99 -1.15
C ALA A 23 13.11 26.00 0.01
N VAL A 24 13.62 25.72 1.22
CA VAL A 24 13.59 26.70 2.35
C VAL A 24 14.28 28.00 1.97
N ALA A 25 15.53 27.92 1.50
CA ALA A 25 16.31 29.10 1.12
C ALA A 25 15.70 29.81 -0.10
N TRP A 26 15.28 29.05 -1.10
CA TRP A 26 14.68 29.60 -2.32
C TRP A 26 13.36 30.36 -2.04
N LEU A 27 12.46 29.82 -1.22
CA LEU A 27 11.21 30.48 -0.84
C LEU A 27 11.48 31.82 -0.14
N ARG A 28 12.52 31.89 0.69
CA ARG A 28 12.93 33.13 1.37
C ARG A 28 13.55 34.14 0.41
N GLU A 29 14.45 33.69 -0.44
CA GLU A 29 15.26 34.58 -1.27
C GLU A 29 14.53 35.04 -2.50
N ALA A 30 13.88 34.12 -3.24
CA ALA A 30 13.19 34.43 -4.48
C ALA A 30 11.81 35.06 -4.23
N LEU A 31 11.04 34.54 -3.26
CA LEU A 31 9.65 34.95 -3.03
C LEU A 31 9.48 35.86 -1.82
N GLY A 32 10.39 35.84 -0.85
CA GLY A 32 10.38 36.72 0.32
C GLY A 32 9.59 36.18 1.51
N PHE A 33 9.24 34.91 1.51
CA PHE A 33 8.51 34.28 2.62
C PHE A 33 9.33 34.18 3.90
N GLU A 34 8.64 34.25 5.04
CA GLU A 34 9.12 33.69 6.28
C GLU A 34 8.73 32.21 6.32
N VAL A 35 9.72 31.32 6.25
CA VAL A 35 9.48 29.88 6.12
C VAL A 35 9.42 29.21 7.47
N VAL A 36 8.34 28.51 7.73
CA VAL A 36 8.19 27.53 8.80
C VAL A 36 8.21 26.15 8.19
N THR A 37 8.99 25.20 8.72
CA THR A 37 8.98 23.83 8.22
C THR A 37 8.09 22.93 9.08
N CYS A 38 7.42 21.97 8.45
CA CYS A 38 6.60 20.96 9.09
C CYS A 38 7.05 19.57 8.65
N THR A 39 7.48 18.74 9.60
CA THR A 39 7.92 17.36 9.38
C THR A 39 7.04 16.43 10.20
N GLY A 40 6.40 15.46 9.55
CA GLY A 40 5.73 14.34 10.20
C GLY A 40 6.60 13.07 10.12
N ASP A 41 6.95 12.50 11.27
CA ASP A 41 7.62 11.20 11.28
C ASP A 41 6.60 10.07 11.14
N LEU A 42 6.71 9.34 10.04
CA LEU A 42 5.92 8.14 9.74
C LEU A 42 6.77 6.86 9.91
N GLY A 43 7.94 6.95 10.56
CA GLY A 43 8.83 5.83 10.85
C GLY A 43 10.04 5.69 9.93
N ALA A 44 10.38 6.74 9.19
CA ALA A 44 11.55 6.75 8.32
C ALA A 44 12.50 7.92 8.57
N THR A 45 12.11 8.83 9.44
CA THR A 45 12.76 10.15 9.53
C THR A 45 14.10 10.11 10.30
N GLY A 46 14.44 8.99 10.90
CA GLY A 46 15.68 8.86 11.67
C GLY A 46 15.69 9.78 12.94
N ASP A 47 16.77 10.52 13.15
CA ASP A 47 16.88 11.47 14.27
C ASP A 47 16.13 12.77 13.97
N LEU A 48 14.99 12.96 14.62
CA LEU A 48 14.11 14.13 14.47
C LEU A 48 14.82 15.44 14.86
N ASP A 49 15.72 15.40 15.85
CA ASP A 49 16.49 16.56 16.26
C ASP A 49 17.46 17.02 15.14
N THR A 50 18.00 16.07 14.40
CA THR A 50 18.85 16.37 13.24
C THR A 50 18.05 17.03 12.12
N VAL A 51 16.84 16.54 11.83
CA VAL A 51 15.94 17.15 10.84
C VAL A 51 15.58 18.57 11.23
N GLN A 52 15.25 18.80 12.51
CA GLN A 52 14.94 20.13 13.03
C GLN A 52 16.12 21.08 12.90
N ARG A 53 17.33 20.66 13.29
CA ARG A 53 18.56 21.46 13.14
C ARG A 53 18.87 21.80 11.69
N LYS A 54 18.72 20.83 10.77
CA LYS A 54 18.89 21.07 9.33
C LYS A 54 17.92 22.12 8.80
N ALA A 55 16.64 22.04 9.17
CA ALA A 55 15.63 23.02 8.76
C ALA A 55 16.00 24.44 9.17
N ILE A 56 16.40 24.64 10.43
CA ILE A 56 16.83 25.95 10.94
C ILE A 56 18.10 26.42 10.24
N ALA A 57 19.10 25.55 10.06
CA ALA A 57 20.32 25.88 9.35
C ALA A 57 20.10 26.20 7.85
N SER A 58 19.06 25.62 7.22
CA SER A 58 18.64 25.99 5.85
C SER A 58 17.91 27.33 5.80
N GLY A 59 17.66 27.95 6.95
CA GLY A 59 17.07 29.29 7.08
C GLY A 59 15.59 29.32 7.45
N ALA A 60 14.99 28.22 7.90
CA ALA A 60 13.63 28.24 8.44
C ALA A 60 13.56 29.09 9.72
N ARG A 61 12.52 29.93 9.86
CA ARG A 61 12.24 30.69 11.08
C ARG A 61 11.90 29.78 12.25
N LYS A 62 11.20 28.69 11.96
CA LYS A 62 10.73 27.68 12.93
C LYS A 62 10.67 26.33 12.26
N ALA A 63 11.01 25.28 13.00
CA ALA A 63 10.87 23.90 12.54
C ALA A 63 9.92 23.15 13.50
N ILE A 64 8.81 22.67 12.95
CA ILE A 64 7.82 21.84 13.63
C ILE A 64 8.12 20.40 13.25
N VAL A 65 8.30 19.53 14.24
CA VAL A 65 8.53 18.10 14.04
C VAL A 65 7.56 17.33 14.93
N GLN A 66 6.85 16.37 14.35
CA GLN A 66 5.82 15.59 15.04
C GLN A 66 5.99 14.10 14.79
N ASP A 67 6.06 13.30 15.86
CA ASP A 67 5.90 11.85 15.78
C ASP A 67 4.43 11.52 15.43
N ALA A 68 4.20 11.01 14.24
CA ALA A 68 2.89 10.67 13.72
C ALA A 68 2.74 9.17 13.41
N ARG A 69 3.68 8.32 13.88
CA ARG A 69 3.73 6.89 13.58
C ARG A 69 2.49 6.14 14.02
N ASP A 70 2.03 6.35 15.24
CA ASP A 70 0.83 5.68 15.76
C ASP A 70 -0.43 6.19 15.05
N ILE A 71 -0.55 7.51 14.82
CA ILE A 71 -1.65 8.13 14.06
C ILE A 71 -1.70 7.55 12.63
N PHE A 72 -0.53 7.41 11.98
CA PHE A 72 -0.42 6.84 10.65
C PHE A 72 -0.98 5.42 10.59
N LEU A 73 -0.57 4.56 11.51
CA LEU A 73 -1.05 3.18 11.53
C LEU A 73 -2.55 3.11 11.82
N ARG A 74 -3.03 3.78 12.89
CA ARG A 74 -4.41 3.64 13.35
C ARG A 74 -5.43 4.22 12.38
N TYR A 75 -5.15 5.36 11.77
CA TYR A 75 -6.15 6.12 11.01
C TYR A 75 -5.99 6.03 9.49
N PHE A 76 -4.86 5.54 9.00
CA PHE A 76 -4.59 5.42 7.56
C PHE A 76 -4.28 3.98 7.16
N VAL A 77 -3.37 3.31 7.85
CA VAL A 77 -2.93 1.97 7.47
C VAL A 77 -3.97 0.91 7.82
N TRP A 78 -4.48 0.88 9.06
CA TRP A 78 -5.46 -0.15 9.45
C TRP A 78 -6.75 -0.08 8.64
N PRO A 79 -7.36 1.09 8.36
CA PRO A 79 -8.50 1.16 7.46
C PRO A 79 -8.21 0.63 6.05
N ALA A 80 -7.02 0.88 5.50
CA ALA A 80 -6.61 0.35 4.20
C ALA A 80 -6.39 -1.17 4.25
N LEU A 81 -5.79 -1.71 5.31
CA LEU A 81 -5.65 -3.15 5.55
C LEU A 81 -7.03 -3.81 5.65
N GLN A 82 -7.93 -3.26 6.46
CA GLN A 82 -9.32 -3.71 6.60
C GLN A 82 -10.07 -3.70 5.27
N ALA A 83 -9.83 -2.71 4.41
CA ALA A 83 -10.36 -2.66 3.05
C ALA A 83 -9.78 -3.76 2.16
N GLY A 84 -8.60 -4.28 2.47
CA GLY A 84 -7.81 -5.12 1.58
C GLY A 84 -7.26 -4.31 0.40
N ALA A 85 -6.98 -3.01 0.63
CA ALA A 85 -6.59 -2.06 -0.41
C ALA A 85 -5.16 -2.33 -0.91
N LEU A 86 -5.07 -2.83 -2.13
CA LEU A 86 -3.82 -3.03 -2.86
C LEU A 86 -3.98 -2.39 -4.25
N TYR A 87 -3.17 -1.39 -4.55
CA TYR A 87 -3.19 -0.78 -5.87
C TYR A 87 -2.68 -1.77 -6.92
N GLU A 88 -3.46 -1.92 -7.99
CA GLU A 88 -3.24 -2.94 -9.05
C GLU A 88 -3.04 -4.36 -8.47
N ASP A 89 -3.78 -4.69 -7.41
CA ASP A 89 -3.76 -5.96 -6.68
C ASP A 89 -2.38 -6.32 -6.05
N ARG A 90 -1.42 -5.37 -5.97
CA ARG A 90 -0.03 -5.63 -5.52
C ARG A 90 0.52 -4.63 -4.53
N TYR A 91 0.43 -3.32 -4.80
CA TYR A 91 1.08 -2.28 -4.01
C TYR A 91 0.26 -1.92 -2.75
N PRO A 92 0.80 -2.09 -1.53
CA PRO A 92 0.09 -1.81 -0.27
C PRO A 92 0.04 -0.32 0.10
N LEU A 93 0.27 0.58 -0.85
CA LEU A 93 0.02 2.02 -0.77
C LEU A 93 0.85 2.79 0.27
N ALA A 94 2.04 2.32 0.63
CA ALA A 94 2.82 2.90 1.71
C ALA A 94 2.98 4.43 1.60
N THR A 95 3.51 4.92 0.49
CA THR A 95 3.70 6.35 0.23
C THR A 95 2.36 7.08 0.11
N ALA A 96 1.41 6.49 -0.61
CA ALA A 96 0.10 7.10 -0.86
C ALA A 96 -0.70 7.34 0.42
N LEU A 97 -0.64 6.41 1.40
CA LEU A 97 -1.29 6.53 2.72
C LEU A 97 -0.63 7.59 3.60
N GLY A 98 0.68 7.84 3.43
CA GLY A 98 1.39 8.85 4.20
C GLY A 98 1.01 10.29 3.81
N ARG A 99 0.72 10.55 2.53
CA ARG A 99 0.52 11.92 2.03
C ARG A 99 -0.68 12.64 2.62
N PRO A 100 -1.88 12.05 2.77
CA PRO A 100 -3.01 12.74 3.41
C PRO A 100 -2.73 13.10 4.87
N LEU A 101 -2.01 12.27 5.63
CA LEU A 101 -1.60 12.64 6.99
C LEU A 101 -0.61 13.79 7.00
N LEU A 102 0.44 13.74 6.15
CA LEU A 102 1.41 14.83 6.06
C LEU A 102 0.75 16.15 5.62
N ALA A 103 -0.20 16.11 4.69
CA ALA A 103 -0.97 17.29 4.29
C ALA A 103 -1.86 17.82 5.44
N LYS A 104 -2.45 16.94 6.26
CA LYS A 104 -3.21 17.34 7.45
C LYS A 104 -2.32 18.05 8.46
N LEU A 105 -1.14 17.50 8.76
CA LEU A 105 -0.17 18.13 9.65
C LEU A 105 0.30 19.50 9.13
N LEU A 106 0.51 19.59 7.82
CA LEU A 106 0.89 20.84 7.14
C LEU A 106 -0.20 21.92 7.30
N VAL A 107 -1.47 21.54 7.08
CA VAL A 107 -2.62 22.45 7.26
C VAL A 107 -2.75 22.89 8.73
N ASP A 108 -2.61 21.97 9.69
CA ASP A 108 -2.68 22.30 11.11
C ASP A 108 -1.55 23.26 11.53
N ALA A 109 -0.34 23.02 11.05
CA ALA A 109 0.79 23.92 11.25
C ALA A 109 0.54 25.30 10.61
N ALA A 110 -0.03 25.37 9.41
CA ALA A 110 -0.39 26.64 8.76
C ALA A 110 -1.43 27.42 9.58
N ARG A 111 -2.44 26.74 10.12
CA ARG A 111 -3.46 27.36 10.99
C ARG A 111 -2.83 27.89 12.29
N ALA A 112 -1.94 27.11 12.92
CA ALA A 112 -1.25 27.52 14.16
C ALA A 112 -0.31 28.71 13.96
N GLU A 113 0.28 28.86 12.77
CA GLU A 113 1.17 29.96 12.41
C GLU A 113 0.43 31.14 11.74
N ASN A 114 -0.89 31.09 11.62
CA ASN A 114 -1.72 32.07 10.87
C ASN A 114 -1.21 32.27 9.43
N ALA A 115 -0.66 31.24 8.83
CA ALA A 115 -0.13 31.27 7.46
C ALA A 115 -1.26 31.07 6.44
N ARG A 116 -1.20 31.81 5.33
CA ARG A 116 -2.09 31.65 4.18
C ARG A 116 -1.48 30.79 3.07
N PHE A 117 -0.20 30.45 3.20
CA PHE A 117 0.56 29.73 2.21
C PHE A 117 1.14 28.45 2.81
N VAL A 118 1.02 27.36 2.03
CA VAL A 118 1.70 26.08 2.32
C VAL A 118 2.54 25.70 1.11
N ALA A 119 3.62 24.95 1.32
CA ALA A 119 4.49 24.51 0.23
C ALA A 119 4.88 23.04 0.37
N HIS A 120 5.21 22.41 -0.76
CA HIS A 120 5.78 21.07 -0.83
C HIS A 120 6.85 20.97 -1.93
N GLY A 121 7.80 20.03 -1.76
CA GLY A 121 8.89 19.79 -2.69
C GLY A 121 8.61 18.71 -3.76
N CYS A 122 7.34 18.39 -4.06
CA CYS A 122 7.02 17.33 -5.00
C CYS A 122 7.16 17.81 -6.45
N THR A 123 7.69 16.94 -7.32
CA THR A 123 7.89 17.20 -8.74
C THR A 123 6.59 17.06 -9.55
N GLY A 124 6.53 17.70 -10.74
CA GLY A 124 5.36 17.63 -11.62
C GLY A 124 5.08 16.26 -12.26
N LYS A 125 6.05 15.33 -12.23
CA LYS A 125 5.90 13.97 -12.77
C LYS A 125 5.41 12.95 -11.72
N GLY A 126 5.54 13.30 -10.43
CA GLY A 126 5.16 12.40 -9.32
C GLY A 126 3.68 12.49 -8.97
N ASN A 127 3.15 11.41 -8.38
CA ASN A 127 1.77 11.36 -7.87
C ASN A 127 1.57 12.25 -6.63
N ASP A 128 2.63 12.45 -5.84
CA ASP A 128 2.57 13.07 -4.52
C ASP A 128 2.12 14.53 -4.56
N GLN A 129 2.48 15.28 -5.60
CA GLN A 129 1.99 16.64 -5.78
C GLN A 129 0.46 16.71 -5.80
N VAL A 130 -0.17 15.75 -6.51
CA VAL A 130 -1.64 15.69 -6.62
C VAL A 130 -2.24 15.35 -5.26
N ARG A 131 -1.66 14.39 -4.56
CA ARG A 131 -2.10 13.98 -3.22
C ARG A 131 -2.06 15.13 -2.21
N PHE A 132 -0.97 15.92 -2.20
CA PHE A 132 -0.86 17.11 -1.35
C PHE A 132 -1.88 18.19 -1.73
N ASP A 133 -1.95 18.56 -3.01
CA ASP A 133 -2.85 19.63 -3.48
C ASP A 133 -4.32 19.28 -3.20
N LEU A 134 -4.74 18.04 -3.50
CA LEU A 134 -6.12 17.59 -3.23
C LEU A 134 -6.43 17.56 -1.73
N ALA A 135 -5.49 17.07 -0.91
CA ALA A 135 -5.68 17.01 0.53
C ALA A 135 -5.76 18.42 1.15
N VAL A 136 -4.86 19.33 0.78
CA VAL A 136 -4.89 20.73 1.24
C VAL A 136 -6.18 21.40 0.78
N GLY A 137 -6.55 21.25 -0.50
CA GLY A 137 -7.78 21.85 -1.05
C GLY A 137 -9.05 21.35 -0.37
N ALA A 138 -9.08 20.08 0.06
CA ALA A 138 -10.22 19.52 0.79
C ALA A 138 -10.28 19.98 2.27
N LEU A 139 -9.11 20.10 2.93
CA LEU A 139 -9.03 20.47 4.35
C LEU A 139 -9.09 21.98 4.60
N ALA A 140 -8.54 22.75 3.68
CA ALA A 140 -8.39 24.20 3.83
C ALA A 140 -8.38 24.91 2.45
N PRO A 141 -9.53 25.07 1.80
CA PRO A 141 -9.64 25.63 0.44
C PRO A 141 -9.21 27.10 0.35
N ASP A 142 -9.04 27.78 1.47
CA ASP A 142 -8.54 29.15 1.58
C ASP A 142 -7.01 29.25 1.60
N LEU A 143 -6.29 28.12 1.77
CA LEU A 143 -4.83 28.10 1.69
C LEU A 143 -4.34 28.03 0.24
N THR A 144 -3.27 28.78 -0.03
CA THR A 144 -2.59 28.74 -1.34
C THR A 144 -1.42 27.76 -1.29
N VAL A 145 -1.40 26.80 -2.20
CA VAL A 145 -0.31 25.83 -2.34
C VAL A 145 0.80 26.39 -3.24
N ILE A 146 2.02 26.43 -2.74
CA ILE A 146 3.24 26.79 -3.47
C ILE A 146 4.03 25.50 -3.75
N ALA A 147 4.31 25.21 -5.01
CA ALA A 147 5.09 24.03 -5.41
C ALA A 147 6.32 24.47 -6.21
N PRO A 148 7.45 24.80 -5.55
CA PRO A 148 8.65 25.31 -6.20
C PRO A 148 9.13 24.43 -7.36
N MET A 149 9.10 23.10 -7.18
CA MET A 149 9.56 22.13 -8.17
C MET A 149 8.66 22.01 -9.41
N ARG A 150 7.43 22.57 -9.40
CA ARG A 150 6.53 22.60 -10.57
C ARG A 150 6.73 23.83 -11.44
N GLY A 151 7.25 24.89 -10.90
CA GLY A 151 7.44 26.12 -11.67
C GLY A 151 8.07 27.22 -10.84
N GLY A 152 9.33 27.47 -11.03
CA GLY A 152 10.07 28.54 -10.35
C GLY A 152 11.48 28.13 -9.94
N MET A 153 11.63 26.98 -9.31
CA MET A 153 12.91 26.45 -8.87
C MET A 153 13.51 25.43 -9.87
N ASN A 154 13.35 25.59 -11.16
CA ASN A 154 13.78 24.65 -12.20
C ASN A 154 15.28 24.31 -12.14
N MET A 155 15.72 23.68 -11.05
CA MET A 155 17.10 23.26 -10.82
C MET A 155 17.24 21.76 -11.07
N THR A 156 18.30 21.37 -11.73
CA THR A 156 18.75 19.98 -11.75
C THR A 156 19.37 19.63 -10.40
N ARG A 157 19.52 18.34 -10.11
CA ARG A 157 20.13 17.88 -8.84
C ARG A 157 21.53 18.45 -8.63
N ASP A 158 22.34 18.58 -9.67
CA ASP A 158 23.68 19.17 -9.58
C ASP A 158 23.61 20.68 -9.27
N GLU A 159 22.66 21.40 -9.89
CA GLU A 159 22.41 22.82 -9.61
C GLU A 159 21.87 23.02 -8.17
N GLU A 160 21.06 22.12 -7.65
CA GLU A 160 20.60 22.14 -6.24
C GLU A 160 21.76 21.93 -5.27
N ILE A 161 22.70 21.03 -5.58
CA ILE A 161 23.92 20.81 -4.77
C ILE A 161 24.78 22.08 -4.78
N ASP A 162 24.95 22.71 -5.93
CA ASP A 162 25.75 23.93 -6.03
C ASP A 162 25.05 25.12 -5.34
N TYR A 163 23.73 25.22 -5.45
CA TYR A 163 22.93 26.18 -4.70
C TYR A 163 23.07 25.96 -3.19
N ALA A 164 22.96 24.72 -2.74
CA ALA A 164 23.11 24.37 -1.33
C ALA A 164 24.49 24.76 -0.78
N LYS A 165 25.57 24.49 -1.52
CA LYS A 165 26.94 24.92 -1.17
C LYS A 165 27.07 26.42 -1.07
N LYS A 166 26.51 27.14 -2.05
CA LYS A 166 26.56 28.62 -2.11
C LYS A 166 25.85 29.28 -0.93
N HIS A 167 24.85 28.62 -0.36
CA HIS A 167 24.02 29.15 0.72
C HIS A 167 24.29 28.48 2.07
N ASP A 168 25.40 27.73 2.19
CA ASP A 168 25.80 27.00 3.41
C ASP A 168 24.70 26.08 3.97
N ILE A 169 23.87 25.51 3.08
CA ILE A 169 22.80 24.58 3.46
C ILE A 169 23.42 23.22 3.80
N PRO A 170 23.19 22.68 5.01
CA PRO A 170 23.74 21.39 5.41
C PRO A 170 23.05 20.25 4.68
N VAL A 171 23.67 19.75 3.61
CA VAL A 171 23.20 18.58 2.86
C VAL A 171 24.27 17.51 2.87
N ASP A 172 23.87 16.26 3.10
CA ASP A 172 24.77 15.11 2.99
C ASP A 172 25.03 14.79 1.51
N ALA A 173 25.83 15.67 0.86
CA ALA A 173 26.11 15.62 -0.59
C ALA A 173 26.98 14.42 -1.01
N THR A 174 27.31 13.46 -0.12
CA THR A 174 28.36 12.47 -0.33
C THR A 174 27.92 11.13 -0.86
N LYS A 175 26.61 10.82 -0.96
CA LYS A 175 26.15 9.57 -1.59
C LYS A 175 25.22 9.88 -2.76
N LYS A 176 25.74 9.77 -3.98
CA LYS A 176 24.90 9.54 -5.15
C LYS A 176 24.22 8.18 -5.00
N SER A 177 23.10 8.13 -4.29
CA SER A 177 22.22 7.00 -4.49
C SER A 177 21.72 7.10 -5.94
N PRO A 178 21.88 6.07 -6.77
CA PRO A 178 21.33 6.07 -8.12
C PRO A 178 19.81 5.99 -8.10
N TYR A 179 19.22 5.76 -6.95
CA TYR A 179 17.78 5.54 -6.75
C TYR A 179 17.13 6.72 -6.03
N SER A 180 15.89 7.03 -6.39
CA SER A 180 14.96 7.79 -5.57
C SER A 180 14.27 6.86 -4.59
N VAL A 181 14.28 7.18 -3.31
CA VAL A 181 13.72 6.33 -2.25
C VAL A 181 12.79 7.16 -1.37
N ASP A 182 11.58 6.65 -1.18
CA ASP A 182 10.63 7.13 -0.17
C ASP A 182 10.20 5.97 0.73
N MET A 183 10.08 6.20 2.03
CA MET A 183 9.76 5.15 2.99
C MET A 183 9.01 5.67 4.20
N ASN A 184 8.27 4.74 4.83
CA ASN A 184 7.64 4.92 6.14
C ASN A 184 7.50 3.54 6.82
N LEU A 185 6.81 3.43 7.95
CA LEU A 185 6.60 2.15 8.64
C LEU A 185 5.97 1.05 7.76
N TRP A 186 5.14 1.43 6.77
CA TRP A 186 4.37 0.50 5.97
C TRP A 186 5.09 -0.04 4.74
N GLY A 187 6.13 0.64 4.31
CA GLY A 187 6.94 0.18 3.18
C GLY A 187 7.91 1.22 2.66
N ARG A 188 8.73 0.76 1.75
CA ARG A 188 9.77 1.52 1.06
C ARG A 188 9.55 1.41 -0.44
N SER A 189 9.48 2.54 -1.17
CA SER A 189 9.44 2.61 -2.62
C SER A 189 10.78 3.05 -3.18
N ILE A 190 11.20 2.43 -4.27
CA ILE A 190 12.49 2.66 -4.90
C ILE A 190 12.28 2.76 -6.41
N GLU A 191 12.72 3.85 -7.00
CA GLU A 191 12.59 4.14 -8.43
C GLU A 191 13.83 4.81 -8.99
N ALA A 192 13.85 5.07 -10.29
CA ALA A 192 14.88 5.79 -11.04
C ALA A 192 16.16 5.00 -11.33
N GLY A 193 17.04 5.61 -12.12
CA GLY A 193 18.33 5.04 -12.51
C GLY A 193 18.17 3.75 -13.33
N VAL A 194 18.92 2.73 -12.99
CA VAL A 194 18.89 1.43 -13.70
C VAL A 194 17.54 0.71 -13.60
N LEU A 195 16.67 1.10 -12.66
CA LEU A 195 15.35 0.52 -12.49
C LEU A 195 14.36 0.96 -13.57
N GLU A 196 14.66 2.03 -14.31
CA GLU A 196 13.83 2.52 -15.41
C GLU A 196 13.74 1.54 -16.60
N ASP A 197 14.72 0.61 -16.72
CA ASP A 197 14.65 -0.48 -17.68
C ASP A 197 13.85 -1.66 -17.09
N PRO A 198 12.61 -1.91 -17.56
CA PRO A 198 11.79 -2.97 -17.02
C PRO A 198 12.27 -4.39 -17.38
N TRP A 199 13.24 -4.52 -18.31
CA TRP A 199 13.86 -5.80 -18.67
C TRP A 199 15.03 -6.17 -17.75
N GLY A 200 15.70 -5.18 -17.16
CA GLY A 200 16.83 -5.37 -16.26
C GLY A 200 16.39 -5.89 -14.89
N ALA A 201 17.04 -6.93 -14.37
CA ALA A 201 16.81 -7.37 -12.98
C ALA A 201 17.24 -6.27 -12.00
N PRO A 202 16.49 -5.99 -10.93
CA PRO A 202 16.90 -5.03 -9.91
C PRO A 202 18.21 -5.49 -9.27
N PRO A 203 19.22 -4.59 -9.15
CA PRO A 203 20.45 -4.88 -8.43
C PRO A 203 20.18 -5.26 -6.96
N ARG A 204 21.03 -6.08 -6.36
CA ARG A 204 20.84 -6.56 -4.98
C ARG A 204 20.84 -5.42 -3.93
N ASP A 205 21.61 -4.37 -4.17
CA ASP A 205 21.74 -3.21 -3.28
C ASP A 205 20.49 -2.31 -3.21
N VAL A 206 19.51 -2.50 -4.12
CA VAL A 206 18.19 -1.87 -4.06
C VAL A 206 17.45 -2.29 -2.78
N PHE A 207 17.58 -3.57 -2.39
CA PHE A 207 16.87 -4.15 -1.27
C PHE A 207 17.65 -3.95 0.04
N GLN A 208 17.02 -3.29 1.01
CA GLN A 208 17.62 -2.98 2.31
C GLN A 208 16.83 -3.55 3.50
N TRP A 209 15.53 -3.78 3.32
CA TRP A 209 14.66 -4.32 4.35
C TRP A 209 14.52 -5.84 4.24
N THR A 210 14.80 -6.39 3.07
CA THR A 210 14.59 -7.80 2.78
C THR A 210 15.90 -8.47 2.38
N VAL A 211 16.19 -9.56 3.02
CA VAL A 211 17.32 -10.46 2.65
C VAL A 211 16.98 -11.13 1.31
N ASP A 212 18.00 -11.42 0.49
CA ASP A 212 17.78 -12.20 -0.72
C ASP A 212 17.18 -13.57 -0.36
N PRO A 213 16.13 -14.03 -1.06
CA PRO A 213 15.50 -15.32 -0.79
C PRO A 213 16.47 -16.50 -0.78
N GLU A 214 17.55 -16.42 -1.58
CA GLU A 214 18.61 -17.46 -1.60
C GLU A 214 19.46 -17.44 -0.32
N GLU A 215 19.60 -16.29 0.31
CA GLU A 215 20.39 -16.06 1.53
C GLU A 215 19.53 -16.11 2.81
N ALA A 216 18.20 -16.24 2.66
CA ALA A 216 17.27 -16.32 3.78
C ALA A 216 17.51 -17.59 4.61
N PRO A 217 17.17 -17.58 5.92
CA PRO A 217 17.35 -18.74 6.79
C PRO A 217 16.72 -20.00 6.20
N ALA A 218 17.47 -21.12 6.21
CA ALA A 218 17.00 -22.40 5.69
C ALA A 218 15.84 -22.98 6.52
N LYS A 219 15.78 -22.64 7.83
CA LYS A 219 14.70 -23.08 8.72
C LYS A 219 13.53 -22.12 8.59
N PRO A 220 12.33 -22.62 8.22
CA PRO A 220 11.11 -21.80 8.23
C PRO A 220 10.81 -21.24 9.62
N HIS A 221 10.15 -20.07 9.65
CA HIS A 221 9.65 -19.47 10.88
C HIS A 221 8.14 -19.36 10.82
N GLU A 222 7.44 -19.81 11.85
CA GLU A 222 5.99 -19.61 11.98
C GLU A 222 5.73 -18.47 12.96
N VAL A 223 4.84 -17.56 12.57
CA VAL A 223 4.38 -16.44 13.38
C VAL A 223 2.86 -16.49 13.51
N GLU A 224 2.35 -16.26 14.71
CA GLU A 224 0.90 -16.16 14.98
C GLU A 224 0.52 -14.69 15.14
N ILE A 225 -0.43 -14.21 14.32
CA ILE A 225 -0.93 -12.84 14.34
C ILE A 225 -2.39 -12.87 14.75
N GLY A 226 -2.73 -12.16 15.84
CA GLY A 226 -4.11 -12.01 16.30
C GLY A 226 -4.70 -10.69 15.87
N PHE A 227 -5.98 -10.74 15.48
CA PHE A 227 -6.76 -9.62 15.00
C PHE A 227 -8.00 -9.40 15.87
N GLU A 228 -8.35 -8.15 16.12
CA GLU A 228 -9.62 -7.69 16.68
C GLU A 228 -10.30 -6.75 15.69
N GLU A 229 -11.50 -7.10 15.22
CA GLU A 229 -12.24 -6.33 14.20
C GLU A 229 -11.37 -5.94 12.98
N GLY A 230 -10.50 -6.86 12.53
CA GLY A 230 -9.61 -6.67 11.39
C GLY A 230 -8.34 -5.87 11.67
N VAL A 231 -8.14 -5.39 12.91
CA VAL A 231 -6.90 -4.71 13.32
C VAL A 231 -5.95 -5.71 13.98
N PRO A 232 -4.67 -5.78 13.59
CA PRO A 232 -3.70 -6.65 14.24
C PRO A 232 -3.34 -6.12 15.63
N VAL A 233 -3.45 -6.97 16.66
CA VAL A 233 -3.28 -6.58 18.08
C VAL A 233 -2.35 -7.49 18.87
N THR A 234 -2.10 -8.72 18.41
CA THR A 234 -1.18 -9.65 19.08
C THR A 234 -0.18 -10.27 18.12
N LEU A 235 0.99 -10.59 18.65
CA LEU A 235 2.05 -11.32 17.97
C LEU A 235 2.49 -12.46 18.89
N ASP A 236 2.39 -13.71 18.40
CA ASP A 236 2.68 -14.94 19.15
C ASP A 236 1.96 -14.99 20.52
N GLY A 237 0.69 -14.58 20.53
CA GLY A 237 -0.18 -14.55 21.71
C GLY A 237 0.04 -13.37 22.66
N ALA A 238 1.09 -12.56 22.47
CA ALA A 238 1.34 -11.38 23.27
C ALA A 238 0.72 -10.12 22.65
N LYS A 239 0.06 -9.27 23.45
CA LYS A 239 -0.42 -7.96 23.00
C LYS A 239 0.76 -7.04 22.69
N VAL A 240 0.71 -6.35 21.54
CA VAL A 240 1.78 -5.49 21.05
C VAL A 240 1.18 -4.18 20.52
N GLU A 241 1.82 -3.05 20.82
CA GLU A 241 1.43 -1.75 20.29
C GLU A 241 1.68 -1.69 18.77
N SER A 242 0.85 -0.92 18.04
CA SER A 242 0.82 -0.91 16.58
C SER A 242 2.19 -0.64 15.94
N VAL A 243 2.95 0.31 16.46
CA VAL A 243 4.28 0.66 15.90
C VAL A 243 5.25 -0.50 16.08
N ASP A 244 5.34 -1.06 17.28
CA ASP A 244 6.22 -2.19 17.59
C ASP A 244 5.83 -3.44 16.79
N LEU A 245 4.54 -3.69 16.62
CA LEU A 245 4.03 -4.81 15.84
C LEU A 245 4.52 -4.73 14.38
N VAL A 246 4.34 -3.57 13.73
CA VAL A 246 4.77 -3.38 12.35
C VAL A 246 6.29 -3.46 12.21
N GLN A 247 7.05 -2.87 13.12
CA GLN A 247 8.52 -2.93 13.10
C GLN A 247 9.02 -4.37 13.24
N ARG A 248 8.51 -5.13 14.21
CA ARG A 248 8.88 -6.55 14.39
C ARG A 248 8.50 -7.41 13.18
N LEU A 249 7.34 -7.16 12.58
CA LEU A 249 6.93 -7.89 11.38
C LEU A 249 7.78 -7.51 10.16
N ASN A 250 8.19 -6.25 10.01
CA ASN A 250 9.12 -5.83 8.95
C ASN A 250 10.47 -6.55 9.11
N GLU A 251 11.03 -6.58 10.32
CA GLU A 251 12.30 -7.29 10.60
C GLU A 251 12.17 -8.78 10.35
N LEU A 252 11.13 -9.42 10.90
CA LEU A 252 10.94 -10.86 10.81
C LEU A 252 10.69 -11.31 9.37
N ALA A 253 9.73 -10.70 8.68
CA ALA A 253 9.40 -11.07 7.30
C ALA A 253 10.54 -10.69 6.33
N GLY A 254 11.17 -9.54 6.53
CA GLY A 254 12.34 -9.10 5.76
C GLY A 254 13.52 -10.05 5.89
N LYS A 255 13.82 -10.55 7.10
CA LYS A 255 14.84 -11.56 7.35
C LYS A 255 14.62 -12.86 6.55
N HIS A 256 13.36 -13.20 6.26
CA HIS A 256 12.99 -14.34 5.45
C HIS A 256 12.79 -14.00 3.96
N GLY A 257 13.17 -12.80 3.53
CA GLY A 257 13.08 -12.34 2.14
C GLY A 257 11.66 -12.00 1.67
N VAL A 258 10.69 -11.95 2.58
CA VAL A 258 9.29 -11.66 2.27
C VAL A 258 9.08 -10.15 2.14
N GLY A 259 8.29 -9.71 1.15
CA GLY A 259 7.86 -8.32 1.01
C GLY A 259 8.43 -7.57 -0.19
N ARG A 260 9.18 -8.23 -1.09
CA ARG A 260 9.66 -7.63 -2.35
C ARG A 260 8.55 -7.59 -3.38
N ILE A 261 8.35 -6.44 -4.01
CA ILE A 261 7.40 -6.25 -5.10
C ILE A 261 8.12 -5.50 -6.22
N ASP A 262 8.08 -6.05 -7.43
CA ASP A 262 8.53 -5.41 -8.65
C ASP A 262 7.33 -5.31 -9.59
N MET A 263 6.92 -4.11 -9.96
CA MET A 263 5.76 -3.90 -10.80
C MET A 263 5.93 -2.70 -11.72
N VAL A 264 5.26 -2.76 -12.84
CA VAL A 264 5.02 -1.60 -13.71
C VAL A 264 3.60 -1.14 -13.42
N GLU A 265 3.48 0.05 -12.87
CA GLU A 265 2.21 0.65 -12.45
C GLU A 265 1.81 1.83 -13.33
N ASP A 266 0.53 2.17 -13.31
CA ASP A 266 0.00 3.36 -13.97
C ASP A 266 0.01 4.55 -12.98
N ARG A 267 0.89 5.54 -13.23
CA ARG A 267 0.88 6.78 -12.45
C ARG A 267 -0.35 7.61 -12.76
N LEU A 268 -0.82 8.37 -11.79
CA LEU A 268 -1.98 9.25 -11.89
C LEU A 268 -1.86 10.24 -13.05
N VAL A 269 -0.66 10.67 -13.38
CA VAL A 269 -0.37 11.57 -14.53
C VAL A 269 -0.41 10.87 -15.88
N GLY A 270 -0.79 9.59 -15.95
CA GLY A 270 -1.03 8.85 -17.19
C GLY A 270 0.19 8.19 -17.82
N ILE A 271 1.28 8.02 -17.07
CA ILE A 271 2.47 7.31 -17.53
C ILE A 271 2.67 6.00 -16.78
N LYS A 272 3.24 5.00 -17.46
CA LYS A 272 3.70 3.78 -16.80
C LYS A 272 5.07 4.01 -16.17
N SER A 273 5.23 3.51 -14.95
CA SER A 273 6.49 3.56 -14.21
C SER A 273 6.77 2.21 -13.58
N ARG A 274 8.03 1.80 -13.59
CA ARG A 274 8.46 0.65 -12.81
C ARG A 274 8.82 1.09 -11.42
N GLU A 275 8.21 0.43 -10.44
CA GLU A 275 8.42 0.65 -9.02
C GLU A 275 8.89 -0.64 -8.35
N ILE A 276 9.91 -0.51 -7.52
CA ILE A 276 10.33 -1.57 -6.61
C ILE A 276 9.87 -1.21 -5.21
N TYR A 277 9.23 -2.14 -4.54
CA TYR A 277 8.78 -1.94 -3.16
C TYR A 277 9.35 -2.99 -2.23
N GLU A 278 9.64 -2.57 -1.01
CA GLU A 278 9.86 -3.46 0.12
C GLU A 278 8.78 -3.16 1.18
N ALA A 279 7.90 -4.12 1.42
CA ALA A 279 6.78 -3.96 2.33
C ALA A 279 6.51 -5.25 3.13
N PRO A 280 7.49 -5.72 3.95
CA PRO A 280 7.42 -7.03 4.58
C PRO A 280 6.20 -7.22 5.48
N ALA A 281 5.97 -6.30 6.44
CA ALA A 281 4.81 -6.35 7.32
C ALA A 281 3.50 -6.22 6.54
N ALA A 282 3.44 -5.33 5.55
CA ALA A 282 2.23 -5.11 4.77
C ALA A 282 1.82 -6.36 3.99
N VAL A 283 2.75 -6.98 3.27
CA VAL A 283 2.48 -8.23 2.52
C VAL A 283 2.01 -9.33 3.45
N LEU A 284 2.68 -9.52 4.60
CA LEU A 284 2.32 -10.51 5.58
C LEU A 284 0.92 -10.26 6.18
N LEU A 285 0.65 -9.03 6.60
CA LEU A 285 -0.62 -8.65 7.22
C LEU A 285 -1.80 -8.74 6.25
N HIS A 286 -1.64 -8.33 4.98
CA HIS A 286 -2.68 -8.50 3.96
C HIS A 286 -3.02 -9.98 3.71
N GLN A 287 -2.01 -10.87 3.68
CA GLN A 287 -2.26 -12.31 3.53
C GLN A 287 -2.98 -12.90 4.75
N ALA A 288 -2.53 -12.57 5.97
CA ALA A 288 -3.13 -13.04 7.20
C ALA A 288 -4.58 -12.53 7.37
N HIS A 289 -4.79 -11.24 7.15
CA HIS A 289 -6.11 -10.62 7.23
C HIS A 289 -7.11 -11.25 6.25
N ARG A 290 -6.72 -11.38 4.98
CA ARG A 290 -7.55 -12.03 3.96
C ARG A 290 -7.89 -13.48 4.32
N ALA A 291 -6.95 -14.22 4.92
CA ALA A 291 -7.18 -15.58 5.37
C ALA A 291 -8.19 -15.65 6.52
N LEU A 292 -8.17 -14.68 7.45
CA LEU A 292 -9.15 -14.59 8.51
C LEU A 292 -10.53 -14.21 7.97
N GLU A 293 -10.63 -13.23 7.08
CA GLU A 293 -11.88 -12.86 6.41
C GLU A 293 -12.53 -14.03 5.70
N SER A 294 -11.75 -14.89 5.05
CA SER A 294 -12.27 -16.08 4.36
C SER A 294 -12.94 -17.09 5.30
N LEU A 295 -12.64 -17.02 6.60
CA LEU A 295 -13.22 -17.88 7.62
C LEU A 295 -14.53 -17.34 8.19
N VAL A 296 -14.68 -16.01 8.24
CA VAL A 296 -15.76 -15.33 9.00
C VAL A 296 -16.75 -14.56 8.13
N LEU A 297 -16.44 -14.27 6.88
CA LEU A 297 -17.35 -13.56 5.97
C LEU A 297 -18.04 -14.53 5.01
N THR A 298 -19.27 -14.21 4.63
CA THR A 298 -19.99 -14.98 3.60
C THR A 298 -19.37 -14.77 2.23
N LYS A 299 -19.63 -15.69 1.29
CA LYS A 299 -19.19 -15.61 -0.10
C LYS A 299 -19.57 -14.29 -0.77
N GLU A 300 -20.81 -13.85 -0.55
CA GLU A 300 -21.36 -12.61 -1.13
C GLU A 300 -20.62 -11.39 -0.59
N SER A 301 -20.40 -11.34 0.74
CA SER A 301 -19.65 -10.26 1.40
C SER A 301 -18.20 -10.19 0.90
N LEU A 302 -17.51 -11.32 0.83
CA LEU A 302 -16.13 -11.38 0.32
C LEU A 302 -16.02 -10.88 -1.11
N ARG A 303 -16.95 -11.30 -2.00
CA ARG A 303 -16.96 -10.91 -3.40
C ARG A 303 -17.18 -9.41 -3.58
N PHE A 304 -18.14 -8.83 -2.86
CA PHE A 304 -18.43 -7.40 -2.97
C PHE A 304 -17.34 -6.56 -2.30
N LYS A 305 -16.85 -7.01 -1.13
CA LYS A 305 -15.73 -6.35 -0.44
C LYS A 305 -14.47 -6.26 -1.31
N ALA A 306 -14.17 -7.28 -2.12
CA ALA A 306 -13.04 -7.23 -3.06
C ALA A 306 -13.17 -6.11 -4.10
N GLN A 307 -14.39 -5.79 -4.55
CA GLN A 307 -14.64 -4.65 -5.46
C GLN A 307 -14.45 -3.32 -4.73
N VAL A 308 -15.01 -3.20 -3.52
CA VAL A 308 -14.84 -2.01 -2.67
C VAL A 308 -13.37 -1.79 -2.31
N GLY A 309 -12.61 -2.85 -2.05
CA GLY A 309 -11.19 -2.77 -1.74
C GLY A 309 -10.34 -2.21 -2.89
N ARG A 310 -10.66 -2.58 -4.13
CA ARG A 310 -10.02 -1.99 -5.32
C ARG A 310 -10.36 -0.51 -5.48
N GLU A 311 -11.63 -0.16 -5.36
CA GLU A 311 -12.05 1.25 -5.41
C GLU A 311 -11.39 2.08 -4.30
N TYR A 312 -11.29 1.50 -3.10
CA TYR A 312 -10.58 2.12 -1.98
C TYR A 312 -9.09 2.33 -2.31
N ALA A 313 -8.43 1.34 -2.92
CA ALA A 313 -7.03 1.43 -3.32
C ALA A 313 -6.80 2.51 -4.38
N GLU A 314 -7.65 2.57 -5.41
CA GLU A 314 -7.64 3.61 -6.44
C GLU A 314 -7.80 5.00 -5.82
N LEU A 315 -8.77 5.17 -4.93
CA LEU A 315 -9.02 6.43 -4.24
C LEU A 315 -7.80 6.88 -3.44
N VAL A 316 -7.18 5.97 -2.67
CA VAL A 316 -5.97 6.28 -1.89
C VAL A 316 -4.81 6.63 -2.81
N TYR A 317 -4.59 5.85 -3.86
CA TYR A 317 -3.51 6.08 -4.82
C TYR A 317 -3.64 7.43 -5.51
N ASN A 318 -4.87 7.79 -5.91
CA ASN A 318 -5.20 9.03 -6.61
C ASN A 318 -5.29 10.27 -5.70
N GLY A 319 -5.39 10.10 -4.37
CA GLY A 319 -5.26 11.17 -3.39
C GLY A 319 -6.51 11.78 -2.77
N PRO A 320 -7.76 11.53 -3.22
CA PRO A 320 -8.96 12.15 -2.64
C PRO A 320 -9.40 11.52 -1.29
N TRP A 321 -8.45 11.31 -0.38
CA TRP A 321 -8.69 10.73 0.96
C TRP A 321 -9.79 11.46 1.74
N PHE A 322 -9.82 12.79 1.69
CA PHE A 322 -10.79 13.62 2.44
C PHE A 322 -12.11 13.85 1.70
N SER A 323 -12.46 12.98 0.73
CA SER A 323 -13.72 13.04 0.00
C SER A 323 -14.87 12.34 0.74
N ALA A 324 -16.11 12.69 0.40
CA ALA A 324 -17.31 11.98 0.86
C ALA A 324 -17.28 10.52 0.39
N HIS A 325 -16.84 10.26 -0.83
CA HIS A 325 -16.72 8.90 -1.37
C HIS A 325 -15.80 8.00 -0.52
N HIS A 326 -14.65 8.53 -0.04
CA HIS A 326 -13.81 7.78 0.91
C HIS A 326 -14.56 7.44 2.21
N GLN A 327 -15.35 8.39 2.75
CA GLN A 327 -16.12 8.16 3.97
C GLN A 327 -17.16 7.05 3.79
N ASP A 328 -17.82 7.01 2.62
CA ASP A 328 -18.81 5.98 2.27
C ASP A 328 -18.15 4.60 2.17
N LEU A 329 -17.01 4.49 1.47
CA LEU A 329 -16.23 3.25 1.37
C LEU A 329 -15.72 2.78 2.75
N ALA A 330 -15.19 3.71 3.55
CA ALA A 330 -14.68 3.41 4.89
C ALA A 330 -15.80 2.96 5.84
N ALA A 331 -17.01 3.52 5.74
CA ALA A 331 -18.16 3.08 6.51
C ALA A 331 -18.59 1.64 6.15
N TYR A 332 -18.63 1.32 4.86
CA TYR A 332 -18.88 -0.04 4.39
C TYR A 332 -17.80 -1.01 4.90
N VAL A 333 -16.52 -0.69 4.70
CA VAL A 333 -15.41 -1.53 5.15
C VAL A 333 -15.50 -1.83 6.64
N ARG A 334 -15.64 -0.79 7.46
CA ARG A 334 -15.76 -0.90 8.92
C ARG A 334 -16.92 -1.84 9.34
N SER A 335 -18.06 -1.74 8.66
CA SER A 335 -19.21 -2.62 8.89
C SER A 335 -18.89 -4.10 8.64
N THR A 336 -18.03 -4.41 7.68
CA THR A 336 -17.64 -5.80 7.36
C THR A 336 -16.68 -6.40 8.38
N GLN A 337 -15.98 -5.58 9.18
CA GLN A 337 -14.91 -6.03 10.07
C GLN A 337 -15.39 -6.49 11.45
N ARG A 338 -16.65 -6.28 11.82
CA ARG A 338 -17.22 -6.57 13.15
C ARG A 338 -16.94 -7.98 13.67
N PHE A 339 -16.78 -8.96 12.78
CA PHE A 339 -16.53 -10.37 13.12
C PHE A 339 -15.14 -10.86 12.68
N VAL A 340 -14.30 -9.97 12.14
CA VAL A 340 -12.94 -10.33 11.68
C VAL A 340 -12.00 -10.31 12.89
N THR A 341 -12.28 -11.23 13.84
CA THR A 341 -11.52 -11.40 15.08
C THR A 341 -11.06 -12.86 15.17
N GLY A 342 -9.79 -13.06 15.49
CA GLY A 342 -9.19 -14.39 15.57
C GLY A 342 -7.70 -14.37 15.28
N GLU A 343 -7.10 -15.55 15.14
CA GLU A 343 -5.66 -15.72 14.95
C GLU A 343 -5.35 -16.43 13.64
N VAL A 344 -4.24 -16.01 13.02
CA VAL A 344 -3.71 -16.61 11.80
C VAL A 344 -2.23 -16.94 12.01
N ARG A 345 -1.84 -18.19 11.71
CA ARG A 345 -0.44 -18.59 11.66
C ARG A 345 0.06 -18.55 10.23
N VAL A 346 1.21 -17.90 10.06
CA VAL A 346 1.87 -17.76 8.77
C VAL A 346 3.28 -18.30 8.87
N ARG A 347 3.67 -19.15 7.92
CA ARG A 347 5.02 -19.66 7.75
C ARG A 347 5.79 -18.79 6.78
N LEU A 348 6.93 -18.31 7.21
CA LEU A 348 7.87 -17.50 6.43
C LEU A 348 9.02 -18.37 5.97
N GLU A 349 9.26 -18.43 4.67
CA GLU A 349 10.32 -19.26 4.11
C GLU A 349 10.75 -18.71 2.74
N ARG A 350 12.03 -18.32 2.61
CA ARG A 350 12.69 -17.98 1.34
C ARG A 350 11.86 -17.12 0.40
N GLY A 351 11.43 -15.94 0.87
CA GLY A 351 10.66 -14.98 0.10
C GLY A 351 9.15 -15.25 0.06
N THR A 352 8.69 -16.32 0.68
CA THR A 352 7.26 -16.68 0.71
C THR A 352 6.68 -16.55 2.11
N ALA A 353 5.42 -16.13 2.17
CA ALA A 353 4.59 -16.18 3.36
C ALA A 353 3.39 -17.10 3.07
N THR A 354 3.23 -18.17 3.83
CA THR A 354 2.17 -19.16 3.61
C THR A 354 1.31 -19.30 4.85
N VAL A 355 0.00 -19.09 4.72
CA VAL A 355 -0.95 -19.31 5.82
C VAL A 355 -1.04 -20.81 6.11
N VAL A 356 -0.69 -21.21 7.34
CA VAL A 356 -0.69 -22.61 7.79
C VAL A 356 -1.76 -22.91 8.83
N GLY A 357 -2.42 -21.90 9.38
CA GLY A 357 -3.53 -22.07 10.32
C GLY A 357 -4.35 -20.81 10.49
N ARG A 358 -5.61 -20.96 10.84
CA ARG A 358 -6.52 -19.85 11.17
C ARG A 358 -7.61 -20.33 12.12
N ARG A 359 -8.01 -19.49 13.06
CA ARG A 359 -9.12 -19.75 13.98
C ARG A 359 -9.84 -18.46 14.34
N SER A 360 -11.13 -18.55 14.59
CA SER A 360 -11.97 -17.43 15.01
C SER A 360 -13.15 -17.93 15.84
N PRO A 361 -13.57 -17.19 16.87
CA PRO A 361 -14.82 -17.47 17.57
C PRO A 361 -16.06 -17.23 16.69
N HIS A 362 -15.90 -16.47 15.58
CA HIS A 362 -16.95 -16.15 14.62
C HIS A 362 -16.86 -16.96 13.32
N SER A 363 -16.14 -18.10 13.36
CA SER A 363 -15.96 -18.96 12.19
C SER A 363 -17.27 -19.45 11.60
N LEU A 364 -17.44 -19.29 10.29
CA LEU A 364 -18.51 -19.89 9.51
C LEU A 364 -18.16 -21.30 9.03
N TYR A 365 -16.91 -21.74 9.26
CA TYR A 365 -16.47 -23.09 8.91
C TYR A 365 -16.97 -24.10 9.95
N SER A 366 -17.81 -25.03 9.51
CA SER A 366 -18.31 -26.14 10.32
C SER A 366 -17.66 -27.43 9.86
N THR A 367 -16.85 -28.03 10.71
CA THR A 367 -16.19 -29.31 10.41
C THR A 367 -17.20 -30.41 10.11
N SER A 368 -18.34 -30.45 10.81
CA SER A 368 -19.40 -31.45 10.58
C SER A 368 -20.10 -31.33 9.22
N LEU A 369 -20.15 -30.13 8.66
CA LEU A 369 -20.70 -29.89 7.32
C LEU A 369 -19.66 -30.03 6.20
N ALA A 370 -18.38 -29.85 6.51
CA ALA A 370 -17.31 -29.82 5.51
C ALA A 370 -16.56 -31.16 5.40
N THR A 371 -16.74 -32.07 6.37
CA THR A 371 -16.02 -33.36 6.38
C THR A 371 -16.57 -34.33 5.34
N TYR A 372 -15.67 -35.11 4.72
CA TYR A 372 -16.01 -36.29 3.89
C TYR A 372 -15.96 -37.59 4.72
N GLY A 373 -15.71 -37.49 6.00
CA GLY A 373 -15.58 -38.65 6.92
C GLY A 373 -16.90 -39.08 7.59
N LYS A 374 -16.78 -40.05 8.50
CA LYS A 374 -17.90 -40.45 9.34
C LYS A 374 -18.37 -39.28 10.21
N GLY A 375 -19.69 -39.03 10.27
CA GLY A 375 -20.29 -37.95 11.04
C GLY A 375 -20.57 -36.68 10.22
N ASP A 376 -20.53 -36.77 8.90
CA ASP A 376 -21.01 -35.74 7.99
C ASP A 376 -22.49 -35.42 8.29
N ALA A 377 -22.76 -34.15 8.59
CA ALA A 377 -24.11 -33.64 8.89
C ALA A 377 -24.79 -32.99 7.66
N PHE A 378 -24.15 -33.01 6.50
CA PHE A 378 -24.70 -32.43 5.27
C PHE A 378 -25.83 -33.30 4.71
N ASP A 379 -26.97 -32.69 4.39
CA ASP A 379 -28.07 -33.42 3.72
C ASP A 379 -27.82 -33.54 2.21
N HIS A 380 -27.15 -34.62 1.80
CA HIS A 380 -26.85 -34.90 0.40
C HIS A 380 -28.07 -34.96 -0.51
N ARG A 381 -29.25 -35.37 0.01
CA ARG A 381 -30.49 -35.52 -0.77
C ARG A 381 -31.06 -34.13 -1.15
N ALA A 382 -30.88 -33.15 -0.29
CA ALA A 382 -31.30 -31.77 -0.60
C ALA A 382 -30.60 -31.17 -1.84
N SER A 383 -29.41 -31.66 -2.15
CA SER A 383 -28.64 -31.21 -3.31
C SER A 383 -29.36 -31.44 -4.64
N GLU A 384 -30.11 -32.54 -4.79
CA GLU A 384 -30.83 -32.80 -6.03
C GLU A 384 -31.91 -31.75 -6.30
N GLY A 385 -32.68 -31.38 -5.28
CA GLY A 385 -33.70 -30.32 -5.37
C GLY A 385 -33.09 -28.98 -5.67
N PHE A 386 -32.00 -28.64 -4.98
CA PHE A 386 -31.26 -27.40 -5.21
C PHE A 386 -30.74 -27.31 -6.67
N ILE A 387 -30.08 -28.35 -7.18
CA ILE A 387 -29.54 -28.37 -8.55
C ILE A 387 -30.66 -28.22 -9.58
N ARG A 388 -31.84 -28.84 -9.36
CA ARG A 388 -32.99 -28.69 -10.26
C ARG A 388 -33.45 -27.24 -10.36
N VAL A 389 -33.62 -26.55 -9.23
CA VAL A 389 -34.11 -25.17 -9.19
C VAL A 389 -33.04 -24.19 -9.66
N PHE A 390 -31.83 -24.30 -9.10
CA PHE A 390 -30.71 -23.43 -9.45
C PHE A 390 -30.32 -23.50 -10.92
N GLY A 391 -30.43 -24.70 -11.52
CA GLY A 391 -30.13 -24.91 -12.95
C GLY A 391 -31.28 -24.54 -13.91
N LEU A 392 -32.47 -24.09 -13.43
CA LEU A 392 -33.60 -23.75 -14.30
C LEU A 392 -33.25 -22.69 -15.38
N PRO A 393 -32.64 -21.55 -15.04
CA PRO A 393 -32.31 -20.54 -16.03
C PRO A 393 -31.42 -21.09 -17.15
N LEU A 394 -30.38 -21.85 -16.80
CA LEU A 394 -29.43 -22.44 -17.74
C LEU A 394 -30.11 -23.47 -18.65
N ARG A 395 -30.95 -24.34 -18.10
CA ARG A 395 -31.72 -25.33 -18.89
C ARG A 395 -32.74 -24.66 -19.79
N THR A 396 -33.40 -23.59 -19.32
CA THR A 396 -34.35 -22.84 -20.15
C THR A 396 -33.59 -22.15 -21.28
N GLN A 397 -32.47 -21.52 -21.00
CA GLN A 397 -31.61 -20.90 -22.02
C GLN A 397 -31.18 -21.93 -23.08
N ALA A 398 -30.68 -23.09 -22.66
CA ALA A 398 -30.26 -24.13 -23.56
C ALA A 398 -31.39 -24.64 -24.49
N ARG A 399 -32.64 -24.69 -23.99
CA ARG A 399 -33.80 -25.10 -24.78
C ARG A 399 -34.31 -24.06 -25.78
N THR A 400 -34.29 -22.78 -25.35
CA THR A 400 -34.90 -21.69 -26.12
C THR A 400 -33.93 -21.03 -27.09
N GLN A 401 -32.66 -20.90 -26.67
CA GLN A 401 -31.63 -20.20 -27.44
C GLN A 401 -30.71 -21.17 -28.22
N ALA A 402 -30.85 -22.47 -28.00
CA ALA A 402 -30.10 -23.53 -28.68
C ALA A 402 -28.59 -23.26 -28.81
N LEU A 403 -27.98 -22.71 -27.74
CA LEU A 403 -26.57 -22.30 -27.75
C LEU A 403 -25.59 -23.46 -28.03
N TRP A 404 -26.05 -24.70 -27.83
CA TRP A 404 -25.26 -25.93 -27.91
C TRP A 404 -25.93 -26.92 -28.84
N GLY A 405 -25.59 -26.92 -30.12
CA GLY A 405 -26.15 -27.84 -31.11
C GLY A 405 -25.32 -27.89 -32.38
N GLU A 406 -25.64 -28.79 -33.31
CA GLU A 406 -25.01 -28.82 -34.63
C GLU A 406 -25.25 -27.48 -35.34
N GLY A 407 -24.17 -26.74 -35.67
CA GLY A 407 -24.23 -25.43 -36.31
C GLY A 407 -24.21 -24.24 -35.36
N SER A 408 -24.10 -24.41 -34.04
CA SER A 408 -23.92 -23.31 -33.10
C SER A 408 -22.47 -22.83 -33.09
N GLU A 409 -22.23 -21.52 -33.30
CA GLU A 409 -20.90 -20.90 -33.21
C GLU A 409 -20.34 -20.91 -31.79
N ALA A 410 -21.18 -21.18 -30.78
CA ALA A 410 -20.79 -21.25 -29.37
C ALA A 410 -20.35 -22.66 -28.92
N SER A 411 -20.11 -23.60 -29.86
CA SER A 411 -19.46 -24.85 -29.51
C SER A 411 -18.06 -24.54 -28.96
N LEU A 412 -17.74 -25.10 -27.77
CA LEU A 412 -16.35 -25.17 -27.33
C LEU A 412 -15.52 -25.66 -28.54
N ASP A 413 -14.49 -24.91 -28.93
CA ASP A 413 -13.55 -25.23 -30.00
C ASP A 413 -12.71 -26.50 -29.73
N ILE A 414 -13.35 -27.50 -29.12
CA ILE A 414 -12.76 -28.82 -28.95
C ILE A 414 -13.16 -29.62 -30.20
N PRO A 415 -12.24 -29.87 -31.16
CA PRO A 415 -12.55 -30.65 -32.33
C PRO A 415 -13.12 -32.02 -31.91
N ARG A 416 -14.25 -32.44 -32.49
CA ARG A 416 -14.85 -33.78 -32.23
C ARG A 416 -13.82 -34.91 -32.31
N LYS A 417 -12.81 -34.79 -33.19
CA LYS A 417 -11.67 -35.73 -33.28
C LYS A 417 -10.81 -35.79 -31.98
N ALA A 418 -10.73 -34.72 -31.19
CA ALA A 418 -9.99 -34.74 -29.95
C ALA A 418 -10.72 -35.48 -28.81
N LEU A 419 -12.07 -35.48 -28.86
CA LEU A 419 -12.92 -36.20 -27.91
C LEU A 419 -13.10 -37.69 -28.29
N SER A 420 -12.89 -38.04 -29.58
CA SER A 420 -13.02 -39.40 -30.08
C SER A 420 -11.69 -40.16 -30.16
N ALA A 421 -10.58 -39.59 -29.73
CA ALA A 421 -9.30 -40.29 -29.66
C ALA A 421 -9.42 -41.50 -28.70
N PRO A 422 -9.13 -42.72 -29.11
CA PRO A 422 -9.24 -43.90 -28.26
C PRO A 422 -8.27 -43.73 -27.07
N THR A 423 -8.82 -43.77 -25.88
CA THR A 423 -8.04 -43.88 -24.64
C THR A 423 -7.19 -45.14 -24.80
N LYS A 424 -5.86 -45.00 -24.80
CA LYS A 424 -4.94 -46.16 -24.77
C LYS A 424 -5.25 -46.95 -23.49
N ALA A 425 -6.10 -47.95 -23.61
CA ALA A 425 -6.34 -48.91 -22.53
C ALA A 425 -5.00 -49.58 -22.22
N GLY A 426 -4.50 -49.34 -21.01
CA GLY A 426 -3.28 -49.97 -20.52
C GLY A 426 -3.44 -51.49 -20.54
N ARG A 427 -2.71 -52.15 -21.45
CA ARG A 427 -2.58 -53.61 -21.44
C ARG A 427 -1.90 -54.00 -20.12
N THR A 428 -2.66 -54.39 -19.14
CA THR A 428 -2.18 -55.15 -18.00
C THR A 428 -1.64 -56.48 -18.50
N LYS A 429 -0.32 -56.64 -18.61
CA LYS A 429 0.32 -57.95 -18.80
C LYS A 429 0.03 -58.79 -17.57
N ARG A 430 -0.93 -59.72 -17.67
CA ARG A 430 -1.01 -60.86 -16.78
C ARG A 430 0.27 -61.68 -16.95
N LYS A 431 1.15 -61.72 -15.96
CA LYS A 431 2.18 -62.71 -15.83
C LYS A 431 1.51 -64.03 -15.42
N LYS A 432 1.80 -65.07 -16.23
CA LYS A 432 1.58 -66.48 -15.85
C LYS A 432 2.59 -66.86 -14.78
#